data_e51f01d1e2c6756bef3a336acce5fd0d
#
_entry.id   e51f01d1e2c6756bef3a336acce5fd0d
#
_cell.length_a   1.000
_cell.length_b   1.000
_cell.length_c   1.000
_cell.angle_alpha   90.00
_cell.angle_beta   90.00
_cell.angle_gamma   90.00
#
_symmetry.space_group_name_H-M   'P 1'
#
loop_
_entity.id
_entity.type
_entity.pdbx_description
1 polymer ?
#
loop_
_entity_poly.entity_id
_entity_poly.type
_entity_poly.pdbx_seq_one_letter_code
_entity_poly.pdbx_strand_id
1 'polypeptide(L)'
;LISGKPGSGKTSKILNLLCKRGKMYNKKFDRVYIFSPSLGTLKDNPFESIPDDQFFTELDNEILESVLSEIKDTGDKVLFIMDDVVNDIKKNTALQRLICKILMNRRHLAGQGGSVSVIMTTQVYNKIPAPIRKTASHIMIYHTRNKKELDCIFDELILVPKKEFYEILNYTFDKKNNFLYLVVDNDVENMFYKNFNQLQFKTKTDLNMELN
;
A
#
# COMPACT_ATOMS: atom_id res chain seq x y z
N LEU A 1 -0.95 -1.00 0.60
CA LEU A 1 -1.64 -0.20 -0.41
C LEU A 1 -1.57 1.27 -0.06
N ILE A 2 -1.31 2.17 -1.04
CA ILE A 2 -1.21 3.61 -0.83
C ILE A 2 -2.14 4.33 -1.81
N SER A 3 -3.17 5.04 -1.30
CA SER A 3 -4.10 5.82 -2.11
C SER A 3 -3.95 7.32 -1.87
N GLY A 4 -3.95 8.10 -2.94
CA GLY A 4 -3.91 9.57 -2.86
C GLY A 4 -3.71 10.25 -4.21
N LYS A 5 -4.18 11.48 -4.32
CA LYS A 5 -4.08 12.29 -5.55
C LYS A 5 -2.63 12.50 -6.01
N PRO A 6 -2.39 12.87 -7.25
CA PRO A 6 -1.08 13.35 -7.69
C PRO A 6 -0.56 14.46 -6.76
N GLY A 7 0.74 14.43 -6.43
CA GLY A 7 1.35 15.38 -5.52
C GLY A 7 1.03 15.20 -4.02
N SER A 8 0.33 14.13 -3.62
CA SER A 8 0.06 13.83 -2.20
C SER A 8 1.27 13.30 -1.43
N GLY A 9 2.35 12.92 -2.11
CA GLY A 9 3.58 12.42 -1.50
C GLY A 9 3.71 10.90 -1.44
N LYS A 10 2.92 10.13 -2.22
CA LYS A 10 3.00 8.65 -2.27
C LYS A 10 4.41 8.14 -2.58
N THR A 11 4.96 8.52 -3.72
CA THR A 11 6.30 8.11 -4.16
C THR A 11 7.38 8.58 -3.18
N SER A 12 7.30 9.83 -2.70
CA SER A 12 8.22 10.32 -1.66
C SER A 12 8.12 9.52 -0.36
N LYS A 13 6.94 8.99 -0.02
CA LYS A 13 6.77 8.14 1.15
C LYS A 13 7.45 6.79 0.96
N ILE A 14 7.29 6.16 -0.20
CA ILE A 14 7.96 4.90 -0.55
C ILE A 14 9.48 5.08 -0.47
N LEU A 15 10.02 6.12 -1.11
CA LEU A 15 11.44 6.46 -1.06
C LEU A 15 11.95 6.66 0.37
N ASN A 16 11.18 7.37 1.19
CA ASN A 16 11.54 7.58 2.59
C ASN A 16 11.59 6.28 3.39
N LEU A 17 10.71 5.32 3.09
CA LEU A 17 10.68 4.02 3.77
C LEU A 17 11.85 3.12 3.34
N LEU A 18 12.23 3.15 2.06
CA LEU A 18 13.21 2.24 1.46
C LEU A 18 14.64 2.79 1.51
N CYS A 19 14.83 4.05 1.12
CA CYS A 19 16.16 4.59 0.81
C CYS A 19 16.82 5.34 1.98
N LYS A 20 16.06 5.88 2.94
CA LYS A 20 16.65 6.62 4.06
C LYS A 20 17.29 5.70 5.10
N ARG A 21 18.57 5.95 5.41
CA ARG A 21 19.30 5.26 6.47
C ARG A 21 18.55 5.35 7.81
N GLY A 22 18.38 4.20 8.47
CA GLY A 22 17.64 4.10 9.73
C GLY A 22 16.11 4.06 9.58
N LYS A 23 15.58 4.01 8.35
CA LYS A 23 14.14 3.80 8.10
C LYS A 23 13.78 2.31 8.01
N MET A 24 12.49 2.04 8.19
CA MET A 24 11.93 0.71 8.49
C MET A 24 12.34 -0.38 7.48
N TYR A 25 12.44 -0.05 6.19
CA TYR A 25 12.67 -1.02 5.12
C TYR A 25 14.05 -0.92 4.46
N ASN A 26 14.94 -0.06 4.97
CA ASN A 26 16.29 0.04 4.42
C ASN A 26 17.02 -1.30 4.56
N LYS A 27 17.50 -1.84 3.43
CA LYS A 27 18.19 -3.14 3.37
C LYS A 27 17.39 -4.32 3.96
N LYS A 28 16.05 -4.27 3.88
CA LYS A 28 15.18 -5.37 4.33
C LYS A 28 14.83 -6.34 3.20
N PHE A 29 15.01 -5.91 1.96
CA PHE A 29 14.75 -6.70 0.77
C PHE A 29 16.06 -6.98 0.04
N ASP A 30 16.17 -8.20 -0.47
CA ASP A 30 17.32 -8.63 -1.25
C ASP A 30 17.16 -8.17 -2.71
N ARG A 31 15.91 -8.13 -3.21
CA ARG A 31 15.54 -7.63 -4.54
C ARG A 31 14.32 -6.71 -4.48
N VAL A 32 14.33 -5.68 -5.34
CA VAL A 32 13.22 -4.73 -5.46
C VAL A 32 12.86 -4.55 -6.92
N TYR A 33 11.69 -5.00 -7.34
CA TYR A 33 11.18 -4.81 -8.70
C TYR A 33 10.17 -3.67 -8.72
N ILE A 34 10.32 -2.75 -9.68
CA ILE A 34 9.45 -1.58 -9.83
C ILE A 34 8.72 -1.68 -11.16
N PHE A 35 7.41 -1.58 -11.09
CA PHE A 35 6.51 -1.49 -12.24
C PHE A 35 5.85 -0.11 -12.18
N SER A 36 6.27 0.82 -13.06
CA SER A 36 5.76 2.19 -13.04
C SER A 36 5.85 2.86 -14.41
N PRO A 37 4.73 3.18 -15.05
CA PRO A 37 4.72 3.91 -16.31
C PRO A 37 5.17 5.36 -16.17
N SER A 38 5.14 5.93 -14.97
CA SER A 38 5.42 7.34 -14.74
C SER A 38 6.87 7.63 -14.35
N LEU A 39 7.58 6.67 -13.73
CA LEU A 39 8.94 6.88 -13.23
C LEU A 39 9.99 6.94 -14.33
N GLY A 40 9.78 6.26 -15.46
CA GLY A 40 10.68 6.32 -16.63
C GLY A 40 10.75 7.71 -17.30
N THR A 41 9.82 8.61 -16.95
CA THR A 41 9.77 10.00 -17.49
C THR A 41 10.37 11.04 -16.56
N LEU A 42 10.78 10.67 -15.34
CA LEU A 42 11.39 11.58 -14.40
C LEU A 42 12.86 11.85 -14.79
N LYS A 43 13.24 13.15 -14.84
CA LYS A 43 14.61 13.58 -15.13
C LYS A 43 15.61 13.09 -14.09
N ASP A 44 15.17 12.94 -12.83
CA ASP A 44 15.94 12.37 -11.73
C ASP A 44 15.26 11.10 -11.28
N ASN A 45 15.80 9.94 -11.63
CA ASN A 45 15.27 8.65 -11.18
C ASN A 45 15.55 8.50 -9.67
N PRO A 46 14.53 8.55 -8.81
CA PRO A 46 14.73 8.43 -7.38
C PRO A 46 15.16 7.00 -6.95
N PHE A 47 15.19 6.05 -7.88
CA PHE A 47 15.56 4.65 -7.68
C PHE A 47 16.84 4.26 -8.44
N GLU A 48 17.74 5.21 -8.69
CA GLU A 48 19.01 4.99 -9.40
C GLU A 48 19.86 3.83 -8.86
N SER A 49 19.67 3.46 -7.60
CA SER A 49 20.38 2.33 -6.98
C SER A 49 19.77 0.96 -7.28
N ILE A 50 18.61 0.92 -7.96
CA ILE A 50 17.98 -0.33 -8.38
C ILE A 50 18.49 -0.69 -9.77
N PRO A 51 18.91 -1.94 -10.00
CA PRO A 51 19.34 -2.41 -11.31
C PRO A 51 18.29 -2.20 -12.40
N ASP A 52 18.71 -1.87 -13.62
CA ASP A 52 17.81 -1.56 -14.73
C ASP A 52 16.91 -2.77 -15.10
N ASP A 53 17.38 -3.99 -14.91
CA ASP A 53 16.62 -5.23 -15.12
C ASP A 53 15.52 -5.48 -14.08
N GLN A 54 15.48 -4.68 -13.02
CA GLN A 54 14.43 -4.69 -11.99
C GLN A 54 13.44 -3.51 -12.13
N PHE A 55 13.55 -2.76 -13.24
CA PHE A 55 12.71 -1.58 -13.49
C PHE A 55 11.90 -1.74 -14.79
N PHE A 56 10.57 -1.72 -14.68
CA PHE A 56 9.64 -1.91 -15.78
C PHE A 56 8.71 -0.70 -15.94
N THR A 57 8.61 -0.17 -17.16
CA THR A 57 7.73 0.95 -17.49
C THR A 57 6.28 0.53 -17.71
N GLU A 58 6.02 -0.76 -17.76
CA GLU A 58 4.68 -1.34 -17.94
C GLU A 58 4.52 -2.58 -17.05
N LEU A 59 3.27 -2.98 -16.83
CA LEU A 59 2.93 -4.17 -16.08
C LEU A 59 1.99 -5.04 -16.90
N ASP A 60 2.47 -6.17 -17.35
CA ASP A 60 1.69 -7.20 -18.04
C ASP A 60 1.94 -8.60 -17.47
N ASN A 61 1.29 -9.61 -18.07
CA ASN A 61 1.42 -10.98 -17.61
C ASN A 61 2.82 -11.55 -17.87
N GLU A 62 3.39 -11.27 -19.05
CA GLU A 62 4.67 -11.88 -19.49
C GLU A 62 5.81 -11.38 -18.60
N ILE A 63 5.88 -10.07 -18.37
CA ILE A 63 6.86 -9.44 -17.48
C ILE A 63 6.73 -10.02 -16.07
N LEU A 64 5.50 -10.07 -15.54
CA LEU A 64 5.29 -10.53 -14.18
C LEU A 64 5.58 -12.02 -14.00
N GLU A 65 5.24 -12.86 -14.97
CA GLU A 65 5.59 -14.30 -14.98
C GLU A 65 7.10 -14.53 -15.11
N SER A 66 7.79 -13.72 -15.92
CA SER A 66 9.25 -13.75 -16.03
C SER A 66 9.92 -13.45 -14.69
N VAL A 67 9.50 -12.37 -14.04
CA VAL A 67 10.01 -12.00 -12.70
C VAL A 67 9.70 -13.09 -11.67
N LEU A 68 8.50 -13.67 -11.69
CA LEU A 68 8.16 -14.77 -10.78
C LEU A 68 9.01 -16.01 -11.02
N SER A 69 9.36 -16.31 -12.28
CA SER A 69 10.27 -17.41 -12.63
C SER A 69 11.69 -17.15 -12.13
N GLU A 70 12.16 -15.91 -12.23
CA GLU A 70 13.49 -15.49 -11.76
C GLU A 70 13.65 -15.61 -10.25
N ILE A 71 12.64 -15.21 -9.47
CA ILE A 71 12.71 -15.25 -8.00
C ILE A 71 12.37 -16.62 -7.41
N LYS A 72 11.90 -17.55 -8.23
CA LYS A 72 11.50 -18.87 -7.78
C LYS A 72 12.70 -19.60 -7.14
N ASP A 73 12.45 -20.15 -5.96
CA ASP A 73 13.43 -20.96 -5.21
C ASP A 73 14.75 -20.24 -4.82
N THR A 74 14.79 -18.89 -4.92
CA THR A 74 15.98 -18.11 -4.53
C THR A 74 16.14 -17.97 -3.01
N GLY A 75 15.07 -18.07 -2.25
CA GLY A 75 15.08 -17.77 -0.81
C GLY A 75 15.10 -16.28 -0.49
N ASP A 76 15.01 -15.40 -1.48
CA ASP A 76 15.12 -13.95 -1.32
C ASP A 76 13.86 -13.33 -0.72
N LYS A 77 14.06 -12.23 0.02
CA LYS A 77 13.00 -11.30 0.41
C LYS A 77 12.83 -10.27 -0.71
N VAL A 78 11.74 -10.41 -1.46
CA VAL A 78 11.48 -9.62 -2.66
C VAL A 78 10.41 -8.57 -2.39
N LEU A 79 10.60 -7.37 -2.91
CA LEU A 79 9.59 -6.30 -2.91
C LEU A 79 9.15 -5.97 -4.33
N PHE A 80 7.85 -6.04 -4.58
CA PHE A 80 7.22 -5.48 -5.78
C PHE A 80 6.63 -4.10 -5.46
N ILE A 81 7.02 -3.08 -6.22
CA ILE A 81 6.43 -1.74 -6.19
C ILE A 81 5.63 -1.56 -7.48
N MET A 82 4.32 -1.55 -7.35
CA MET A 82 3.37 -1.35 -8.44
C MET A 82 2.82 0.07 -8.35
N ASP A 83 3.46 1.02 -9.05
CA ASP A 83 3.14 2.45 -8.97
C ASP A 83 2.26 2.91 -10.14
N ASP A 84 1.02 3.29 -9.81
CA ASP A 84 -0.02 3.82 -10.72
C ASP A 84 -0.40 2.89 -11.90
N VAL A 85 -0.27 1.57 -11.73
CA VAL A 85 -0.56 0.53 -12.74
C VAL A 85 -2.02 0.07 -12.78
N VAL A 86 -2.91 0.74 -12.06
CA VAL A 86 -4.34 0.34 -11.91
C VAL A 86 -5.06 0.24 -13.25
N ASN A 87 -4.70 1.07 -14.23
CA ASN A 87 -5.31 1.03 -15.56
C ASN A 87 -4.95 -0.24 -16.32
N ASP A 88 -3.72 -0.72 -16.23
CA ASP A 88 -3.26 -1.94 -16.87
C ASP A 88 -3.93 -3.16 -16.24
N ILE A 89 -4.00 -3.17 -14.91
CA ILE A 89 -4.71 -4.20 -14.15
C ILE A 89 -6.19 -4.28 -14.56
N LYS A 90 -6.87 -3.14 -14.71
CA LYS A 90 -8.30 -3.12 -15.07
C LYS A 90 -8.61 -3.64 -16.46
N LYS A 91 -7.74 -3.39 -17.40
CA LYS A 91 -7.90 -3.81 -18.80
C LYS A 91 -7.62 -5.29 -19.02
N ASN A 92 -6.89 -5.93 -18.08
CA ASN A 92 -6.40 -7.28 -18.24
C ASN A 92 -6.85 -8.19 -17.07
N THR A 93 -7.88 -9.01 -17.32
CA THR A 93 -8.42 -9.94 -16.33
C THR A 93 -7.42 -11.03 -15.94
N ALA A 94 -6.56 -11.48 -16.86
CA ALA A 94 -5.52 -12.46 -16.57
C ALA A 94 -4.49 -11.88 -15.60
N LEU A 95 -4.05 -10.64 -15.83
CA LEU A 95 -3.17 -9.90 -14.93
C LEU A 95 -3.80 -9.72 -13.53
N GLN A 96 -5.09 -9.40 -13.45
CA GLN A 96 -5.80 -9.35 -12.15
C GLN A 96 -5.71 -10.66 -11.40
N ARG A 97 -5.97 -11.79 -12.08
CA ARG A 97 -5.90 -13.13 -11.48
C ARG A 97 -4.47 -13.47 -11.02
N LEU A 98 -3.47 -13.12 -11.83
CA LEU A 98 -2.06 -13.36 -11.51
C LEU A 98 -1.65 -12.56 -10.27
N ILE A 99 -2.00 -11.27 -10.19
CA ILE A 99 -1.73 -10.44 -9.01
C ILE A 99 -2.44 -10.99 -7.77
N CYS A 100 -3.71 -11.40 -7.87
CA CYS A 100 -4.41 -12.04 -6.75
C CYS A 100 -3.68 -13.31 -6.29
N LYS A 101 -3.23 -14.15 -7.22
CA LYS A 101 -2.44 -15.35 -6.91
C LYS A 101 -1.14 -15.02 -6.17
N ILE A 102 -0.43 -13.97 -6.62
CA ILE A 102 0.78 -13.48 -5.94
C ILE A 102 0.46 -13.05 -4.50
N LEU A 103 -0.55 -12.21 -4.31
CA LEU A 103 -0.93 -11.68 -3.01
C LEU A 103 -1.34 -12.76 -2.02
N MET A 104 -2.04 -13.80 -2.49
CA MET A 104 -2.44 -14.95 -1.66
C MET A 104 -1.28 -15.87 -1.30
N ASN A 105 -0.30 -16.05 -2.20
CA ASN A 105 0.80 -17.01 -2.04
C ASN A 105 2.14 -16.37 -1.71
N ARG A 106 2.18 -15.08 -1.39
CA ARG A 106 3.38 -14.26 -1.22
C ARG A 106 4.48 -14.86 -0.34
N ARG A 107 4.11 -15.74 0.60
CA ARG A 107 5.05 -16.37 1.55
C ARG A 107 5.83 -17.52 0.95
N HIS A 108 5.42 -18.01 -0.23
CA HIS A 108 5.98 -19.24 -0.82
C HIS A 108 6.56 -19.02 -2.22
N LEU A 109 6.40 -17.84 -2.80
CA LEU A 109 6.78 -17.58 -4.20
C LEU A 109 8.29 -17.56 -4.44
N ALA A 110 9.08 -17.18 -3.46
CA ALA A 110 10.53 -17.09 -3.55
C ALA A 110 11.26 -18.31 -2.93
N GLY A 111 10.53 -19.39 -2.65
CA GLY A 111 11.10 -20.60 -2.06
C GLY A 111 11.28 -20.56 -0.55
N GLN A 112 12.04 -21.54 -0.03
CA GLN A 112 12.21 -21.69 1.42
C GLN A 112 13.02 -20.52 2.01
N GLY A 113 12.49 -19.86 3.03
CA GLY A 113 13.10 -18.68 3.67
C GLY A 113 12.82 -17.36 2.96
N GLY A 114 12.38 -17.41 1.70
CA GLY A 114 12.02 -16.24 0.92
C GLY A 114 10.59 -15.76 1.12
N SER A 115 10.30 -14.57 0.61
CA SER A 115 8.95 -14.01 0.62
C SER A 115 8.79 -12.88 -0.39
N VAL A 116 7.57 -12.63 -0.84
CA VAL A 116 7.23 -11.48 -1.68
C VAL A 116 6.39 -10.50 -0.88
N SER A 117 6.81 -9.24 -0.86
CA SER A 117 6.02 -8.10 -0.35
C SER A 117 5.57 -7.24 -1.53
N VAL A 118 4.38 -6.64 -1.43
CA VAL A 118 3.83 -5.81 -2.51
C VAL A 118 3.43 -4.45 -1.95
N ILE A 119 3.96 -3.38 -2.54
CA ILE A 119 3.47 -2.01 -2.36
C ILE A 119 2.78 -1.61 -3.65
N MET A 120 1.49 -1.32 -3.57
CA MET A 120 0.72 -0.81 -4.71
C MET A 120 0.27 0.61 -4.43
N THR A 121 0.48 1.51 -5.40
CA THR A 121 -0.05 2.88 -5.30
C THR A 121 -1.21 3.09 -6.27
N THR A 122 -2.09 4.00 -5.91
CA THR A 122 -3.21 4.44 -6.74
C THR A 122 -3.56 5.88 -6.48
N GLN A 123 -4.20 6.52 -7.44
CA GLN A 123 -4.75 7.86 -7.23
C GLN A 123 -6.12 7.81 -6.53
N VAL A 124 -6.86 6.72 -6.67
CA VAL A 124 -8.21 6.56 -6.12
C VAL A 124 -8.39 5.11 -5.65
N TYR A 125 -8.68 4.90 -4.36
CA TYR A 125 -8.80 3.59 -3.73
C TYR A 125 -9.78 2.64 -4.44
N ASN A 126 -11.01 3.10 -4.69
CA ASN A 126 -12.06 2.28 -5.29
C ASN A 126 -11.84 1.98 -6.79
N LYS A 127 -10.75 2.47 -7.39
CA LYS A 127 -10.33 2.09 -8.74
C LYS A 127 -9.55 0.78 -8.77
N ILE A 128 -8.97 0.35 -7.67
CA ILE A 128 -8.34 -0.97 -7.60
C ILE A 128 -9.45 -2.05 -7.61
N PRO A 129 -9.30 -3.14 -8.36
CA PRO A 129 -10.24 -4.25 -8.32
C PRO A 129 -10.44 -4.79 -6.90
N ALA A 130 -11.70 -5.04 -6.52
CA ALA A 130 -12.03 -5.47 -5.16
C ALA A 130 -11.25 -6.73 -4.68
N PRO A 131 -11.03 -7.76 -5.51
CA PRO A 131 -10.23 -8.91 -5.08
C PRO A 131 -8.80 -8.55 -4.65
N ILE A 132 -8.20 -7.54 -5.30
CA ILE A 132 -6.83 -7.09 -4.98
C ILE A 132 -6.84 -6.25 -3.70
N ARG A 133 -7.71 -5.22 -3.59
CA ARG A 133 -7.69 -4.33 -2.42
C ARG A 133 -8.09 -5.03 -1.12
N LYS A 134 -8.94 -6.08 -1.19
CA LYS A 134 -9.31 -6.91 -0.03
C LYS A 134 -8.18 -7.77 0.53
N THR A 135 -7.07 -7.94 -0.19
CA THR A 135 -5.88 -8.65 0.30
C THR A 135 -4.88 -7.73 0.99
N ALA A 136 -5.15 -6.41 1.03
CA ALA A 136 -4.24 -5.44 1.62
C ALA A 136 -4.31 -5.51 3.16
N SER A 137 -3.19 -5.85 3.80
CA SER A 137 -3.05 -5.83 5.27
C SER A 137 -2.75 -4.43 5.82
N HIS A 138 -2.18 -3.55 4.99
CA HIS A 138 -1.78 -2.19 5.36
C HIS A 138 -2.24 -1.20 4.30
N ILE A 139 -2.96 -0.15 4.71
CA ILE A 139 -3.52 0.84 3.79
C ILE A 139 -3.16 2.25 4.27
N MET A 140 -2.55 3.05 3.39
CA MET A 140 -2.31 4.48 3.60
C MET A 140 -3.25 5.28 2.70
N ILE A 141 -4.03 6.16 3.30
CA ILE A 141 -5.01 6.98 2.60
C ILE A 141 -4.62 8.44 2.82
N TYR A 142 -4.26 9.13 1.74
CA TYR A 142 -4.07 10.56 1.76
C TYR A 142 -5.41 11.28 1.64
N HIS A 143 -5.43 12.57 2.03
CA HIS A 143 -6.64 13.37 2.04
C HIS A 143 -7.40 13.31 0.70
N THR A 144 -8.64 12.87 0.76
CA THR A 144 -9.58 12.85 -0.35
C THR A 144 -10.93 13.47 0.09
N ARG A 145 -11.60 14.17 -0.86
CA ARG A 145 -12.97 14.65 -0.71
C ARG A 145 -13.94 13.84 -1.56
N ASN A 146 -13.47 12.76 -2.18
CA ASN A 146 -14.31 11.90 -3.00
C ASN A 146 -15.18 11.03 -2.09
N LYS A 147 -16.46 11.40 -1.98
CA LYS A 147 -17.42 10.71 -1.12
C LYS A 147 -17.53 9.21 -1.46
N LYS A 148 -17.58 8.86 -2.77
CA LYS A 148 -17.64 7.44 -3.20
C LYS A 148 -16.42 6.64 -2.78
N GLU A 149 -15.25 7.27 -2.74
CA GLU A 149 -14.02 6.64 -2.26
C GLU A 149 -14.06 6.44 -0.75
N LEU A 150 -14.49 7.45 0.01
CA LEU A 150 -14.63 7.38 1.46
C LEU A 150 -15.71 6.38 1.89
N ASP A 151 -16.85 6.35 1.20
CA ASP A 151 -17.89 5.36 1.46
C ASP A 151 -17.38 3.93 1.17
N CYS A 152 -16.64 3.72 0.08
CA CYS A 152 -16.05 2.42 -0.23
C CYS A 152 -15.05 1.95 0.84
N ILE A 153 -14.20 2.86 1.33
CA ILE A 153 -13.24 2.57 2.42
C ILE A 153 -14.01 2.23 3.70
N PHE A 154 -15.02 3.02 4.02
CA PHE A 154 -15.86 2.82 5.19
C PHE A 154 -16.54 1.44 5.15
N ASP A 155 -17.27 1.15 4.06
CA ASP A 155 -18.06 -0.07 3.91
C ASP A 155 -17.20 -1.35 3.89
N GLU A 156 -15.96 -1.26 3.40
CA GLU A 156 -15.07 -2.43 3.27
C GLU A 156 -14.17 -2.69 4.47
N LEU A 157 -13.81 -1.66 5.23
CA LEU A 157 -12.70 -1.75 6.19
C LEU A 157 -13.06 -1.28 7.60
N ILE A 158 -14.08 -0.41 7.75
CA ILE A 158 -14.26 0.36 8.99
C ILE A 158 -15.42 -0.22 9.80
N LEU A 159 -15.13 -0.57 11.05
CA LEU A 159 -16.11 -1.13 11.98
C LEU A 159 -16.58 -0.13 13.06
N VAL A 160 -16.01 1.10 13.09
CA VAL A 160 -16.50 2.15 13.97
C VAL A 160 -17.72 2.87 13.36
N PRO A 161 -18.58 3.52 14.15
CA PRO A 161 -19.68 4.33 13.63
C PRO A 161 -19.20 5.38 12.62
N LYS A 162 -20.02 5.67 11.60
CA LYS A 162 -19.66 6.60 10.52
C LYS A 162 -19.27 7.99 11.02
N LYS A 163 -19.90 8.45 12.11
CA LYS A 163 -19.57 9.73 12.75
C LYS A 163 -18.13 9.72 13.26
N GLU A 164 -17.74 8.69 14.00
CA GLU A 164 -16.39 8.52 14.54
C GLU A 164 -15.34 8.43 13.42
N PHE A 165 -15.64 7.70 12.33
CA PHE A 165 -14.75 7.66 11.17
C PHE A 165 -14.49 9.05 10.59
N TYR A 166 -15.51 9.91 10.46
CA TYR A 166 -15.31 11.27 9.98
C TYR A 166 -14.51 12.14 10.99
N GLU A 167 -14.66 11.92 12.28
CA GLU A 167 -13.83 12.58 13.32
C GLU A 167 -12.36 12.17 13.18
N ILE A 168 -12.08 10.88 12.97
CA ILE A 168 -10.73 10.35 12.68
C ILE A 168 -10.14 11.00 11.42
N LEU A 169 -10.92 11.10 10.34
CA LEU A 169 -10.47 11.75 9.10
C LEU A 169 -10.12 13.23 9.32
N ASN A 170 -10.99 13.98 10.01
CA ASN A 170 -10.77 15.39 10.31
C ASN A 170 -9.51 15.60 11.16
N TYR A 171 -9.33 14.77 12.19
CA TYR A 171 -8.13 14.81 13.03
C TYR A 171 -6.85 14.44 12.26
N THR A 172 -6.95 13.47 11.37
CA THR A 172 -5.81 12.98 10.60
C THR A 172 -5.35 13.98 9.55
N PHE A 173 -6.29 14.60 8.84
CA PHE A 173 -6.00 15.47 7.69
C PHE A 173 -5.87 16.96 8.06
N ASP A 174 -5.47 17.27 9.28
CA ASP A 174 -5.25 18.65 9.76
C ASP A 174 -4.11 19.37 9.03
N LYS A 175 -3.14 18.63 8.46
CA LYS A 175 -2.01 19.17 7.70
C LYS A 175 -1.88 18.50 6.33
N LYS A 176 -1.36 19.26 5.36
CA LYS A 176 -1.01 18.75 4.04
C LYS A 176 -0.03 17.57 4.17
N ASN A 177 -0.23 16.55 3.34
CA ASN A 177 0.58 15.33 3.29
C ASN A 177 0.45 14.39 4.51
N ASN A 178 -0.41 14.69 5.48
CA ASN A 178 -0.81 13.69 6.46
C ASN A 178 -1.67 12.60 5.79
N PHE A 179 -1.57 11.39 6.30
CA PHE A 179 -2.32 10.24 5.82
C PHE A 179 -2.90 9.45 6.99
N LEU A 180 -4.06 8.87 6.77
CA LEU A 180 -4.61 7.82 7.60
C LEU A 180 -3.91 6.52 7.23
N TYR A 181 -3.31 5.85 8.21
CA TYR A 181 -2.74 4.54 8.04
C TYR A 181 -3.58 3.52 8.81
N LEU A 182 -4.01 2.50 8.10
CA LEU A 182 -4.82 1.40 8.62
C LEU A 182 -4.01 0.11 8.64
N VAL A 183 -3.99 -0.57 9.77
CA VAL A 183 -3.54 -1.95 9.91
C VAL A 183 -4.80 -2.82 9.94
N VAL A 184 -5.16 -3.38 8.80
CA VAL A 184 -6.49 -3.98 8.55
C VAL A 184 -6.72 -5.23 9.39
N ASP A 185 -5.66 -5.98 9.66
CA ASP A 185 -5.73 -7.24 10.40
C ASP A 185 -5.76 -7.06 11.93
N ASN A 186 -5.65 -5.80 12.42
CA ASN A 186 -5.70 -5.50 13.85
C ASN A 186 -7.14 -5.28 14.34
N ASP A 187 -7.34 -5.43 15.66
CA ASP A 187 -8.56 -5.03 16.32
C ASP A 187 -8.85 -3.53 16.09
N VAL A 188 -10.12 -3.15 16.17
CA VAL A 188 -10.59 -1.78 15.89
C VAL A 188 -9.82 -0.72 16.67
N GLU A 189 -9.49 -1.00 17.93
CA GLU A 189 -8.75 -0.08 18.81
C GLU A 189 -7.30 0.15 18.35
N ASN A 190 -6.74 -0.80 17.61
CA ASN A 190 -5.35 -0.82 17.19
C ASN A 190 -5.14 -0.66 15.67
N MET A 191 -6.23 -0.39 14.91
CA MET A 191 -6.11 -0.33 13.45
C MET A 191 -5.80 1.04 12.89
N PHE A 192 -6.07 2.14 13.64
CA PHE A 192 -6.00 3.50 13.13
C PHE A 192 -4.74 4.24 13.54
N TYR A 193 -4.07 4.89 12.58
CA TYR A 193 -2.87 5.67 12.81
C TYR A 193 -2.92 6.98 12.02
N LYS A 194 -2.56 8.10 12.66
CA LYS A 194 -2.22 9.34 11.98
C LYS A 194 -0.75 9.28 11.58
N ASN A 195 -0.48 9.21 10.30
CA ASN A 195 0.83 8.87 9.78
C ASN A 195 1.25 7.46 10.29
N PHE A 196 2.22 7.37 11.19
CA PHE A 196 2.60 6.10 11.86
C PHE A 196 2.40 6.15 13.38
N ASN A 197 1.72 7.19 13.89
CA ASN A 197 1.39 7.31 15.31
C ASN A 197 0.00 6.74 15.55
N GLN A 198 -0.10 5.72 16.39
CA GLN A 198 -1.37 5.09 16.73
C GLN A 198 -2.35 6.10 17.34
N LEU A 199 -3.60 6.04 16.92
CA LEU A 199 -4.68 6.81 17.50
C LEU A 199 -5.28 6.02 18.67
N GLN A 200 -5.39 6.69 19.82
CA GLN A 200 -6.06 6.12 20.98
C GLN A 200 -7.52 6.56 20.97
N PHE A 201 -8.41 5.63 21.16
CA PHE A 201 -9.84 5.90 21.34
C PHE A 201 -10.14 5.88 22.83
N LYS A 202 -10.81 6.92 23.34
CA LYS A 202 -11.46 6.83 24.65
C LYS A 202 -12.69 5.96 24.49
N THR A 203 -12.69 4.79 25.06
CA THR A 203 -13.88 3.94 25.11
C THR A 203 -14.93 4.57 26.05
N LYS A 204 -16.21 4.25 25.86
CA LYS A 204 -17.26 4.70 26.78
C LYS A 204 -16.98 4.29 28.24
N THR A 205 -16.22 3.22 28.44
CA THR A 205 -15.79 2.73 29.75
C THR A 205 -14.79 3.69 30.40
N ASP A 206 -13.85 4.24 29.62
CA ASP A 206 -12.87 5.21 30.13
C ASP A 206 -13.54 6.54 30.54
N LEU A 207 -14.54 6.97 29.77
CA LEU A 207 -15.33 8.18 30.10
C LEU A 207 -16.16 8.01 31.38
N ASN A 208 -16.64 6.81 31.69
CA ASN A 208 -17.40 6.52 32.91
C ASN A 208 -16.50 6.38 34.15
N MET A 209 -15.20 6.09 33.99
CA MET A 209 -14.23 6.05 35.09
C MET A 209 -13.70 7.45 35.47
N GLU A 210 -13.73 8.42 34.55
CA GLU A 210 -13.37 9.83 34.84
C GLU A 210 -14.51 10.62 35.50
N LEU A 211 -15.75 10.08 35.55
CA LEU A 211 -16.94 10.74 36.13
C LEU A 211 -17.35 10.20 37.51
N ASN A 212 -16.60 9.24 38.06
CA ASN A 212 -16.74 8.72 39.44
C ASN A 212 -15.49 9.04 40.27
#